data_de171a866c231184aff7738820546136
#
_entry.id   de171a866c231184aff7738820546136
#
_cell.length_a   1.000
_cell.length_b   1.000
_cell.length_c   1.000
_cell.angle_alpha   90.00
_cell.angle_beta   90.00
_cell.angle_gamma   90.00
#
_symmetry.space_group_name_H-M   'P 1'
#
loop_
_entity.id
_entity.type
_entity.pdbx_description
1 polymer ?
#
loop_
_entity_poly.entity_id
_entity_poly.type
_entity_poly.pdbx_seq_one_letter_code
_entity_poly.pdbx_strand_id
1 'polypeptide(L)'
;WAAGVLIPSRSAEDLLAGWWQLLAALGAVPRVLVWDGEGAVGRWRSGRSELTAACQGFRGTLGTKVLICRPADPEAKGLVERLHDYLERSFLPGRTFTGPSDFNAQLSGWLGLVNTRRRRVLGCAPTDRIAADLERMLPLPPVAPATGWRVSTRLARDHYVRLDGNDYSVDPAVIGRRVEVGADLHRVRAACDGRLVADHERAWAKHQTISSDEHVAAARALRAEHVGLLRPAPPADQVEIRRLSDYDAALGLTDEAARDIAEDMAGGVA
;
A
#
# COMPACT_ATOMS: atom_id res chain seq x y z
N TRP A 1 30.57 -4.56 2.50
CA TRP A 1 29.31 -5.20 2.83
C TRP A 1 28.21 -4.73 1.89
N ALA A 2 27.35 -5.64 1.43
CA ALA A 2 26.20 -5.35 0.60
C ALA A 2 24.94 -5.90 1.26
N ALA A 3 23.89 -5.09 1.30
CA ALA A 3 22.54 -5.47 1.71
C ALA A 3 21.54 -4.83 0.74
N GLY A 4 20.37 -5.43 0.59
CA GLY A 4 19.34 -4.93 -0.31
C GLY A 4 17.98 -5.52 0.00
N VAL A 5 16.95 -4.77 -0.31
CA VAL A 5 15.55 -5.18 -0.18
C VAL A 5 14.75 -4.56 -1.32
N LEU A 6 13.90 -5.35 -1.94
CA LEU A 6 12.89 -4.86 -2.88
C LEU A 6 11.74 -4.26 -2.08
N ILE A 7 11.28 -3.08 -2.48
CA ILE A 7 10.22 -2.33 -1.81
C ILE A 7 9.04 -2.10 -2.76
N PRO A 8 7.80 -1.88 -2.24
CA PRO A 8 6.60 -1.76 -3.07
C PRO A 8 6.63 -0.56 -4.01
N SER A 9 7.16 0.57 -3.55
CA SER A 9 7.19 1.81 -4.33
C SER A 9 8.42 2.66 -3.99
N ARG A 10 8.61 3.73 -4.79
CA ARG A 10 9.64 4.76 -4.55
C ARG A 10 9.12 5.93 -3.71
N SER A 11 8.00 5.75 -3.01
CA SER A 11 7.50 6.75 -2.06
C SER A 11 8.47 6.93 -0.88
N ALA A 12 8.39 8.07 -0.19
CA ALA A 12 9.23 8.31 0.99
C ALA A 12 8.94 7.29 2.09
N GLU A 13 7.69 6.91 2.25
CA GLU A 13 7.22 5.97 3.26
C GLU A 13 7.85 4.58 3.07
N ASP A 14 7.80 4.04 1.85
CA ASP A 14 8.34 2.72 1.53
C ASP A 14 9.87 2.72 1.50
N LEU A 15 10.46 3.77 0.94
CA LEU A 15 11.91 3.90 0.84
C LEU A 15 12.56 3.98 2.22
N LEU A 16 12.01 4.80 3.13
CA LEU A 16 12.52 4.92 4.49
C LEU A 16 12.24 3.66 5.33
N ALA A 17 11.11 2.97 5.08
CA ALA A 17 10.82 1.68 5.70
C ALA A 17 11.82 0.59 5.26
N GLY A 18 12.13 0.53 3.97
CA GLY A 18 13.18 -0.37 3.44
C GLY A 18 14.55 -0.09 4.05
N TRP A 19 14.92 1.16 4.17
CA TRP A 19 16.16 1.55 4.85
C TRP A 19 16.18 1.17 6.32
N TRP A 20 15.09 1.41 7.03
CA TRP A 20 15.00 0.99 8.42
C TRP A 20 15.13 -0.54 8.57
N GLN A 21 14.49 -1.31 7.70
CA GLN A 21 14.63 -2.77 7.68
C GLN A 21 16.10 -3.21 7.50
N LEU A 22 16.83 -2.59 6.59
CA LEU A 22 18.24 -2.91 6.36
C LEU A 22 19.14 -2.51 7.54
N LEU A 23 18.92 -1.34 8.14
CA LEU A 23 19.66 -0.87 9.31
C LEU A 23 19.39 -1.72 10.55
N ALA A 24 18.12 -2.07 10.77
CA ALA A 24 17.72 -2.96 11.85
C ALA A 24 18.37 -4.35 11.72
N ALA A 25 18.39 -4.90 10.49
CA ALA A 25 19.06 -6.17 10.20
C ALA A 25 20.59 -6.08 10.35
N LEU A 26 21.19 -4.93 10.07
CA LEU A 26 22.61 -4.67 10.28
C LEU A 26 22.96 -4.53 11.78
N GLY A 27 22.01 -4.10 12.61
CA GLY A 27 22.21 -3.89 14.04
C GLY A 27 22.89 -2.57 14.42
N ALA A 28 23.12 -1.68 13.45
CA ALA A 28 23.80 -0.40 13.65
C ALA A 28 23.44 0.63 12.59
N VAL A 29 23.72 1.90 12.87
CA VAL A 29 23.45 3.02 11.97
C VAL A 29 24.75 3.67 11.52
N PRO A 30 25.05 3.74 10.21
CA PRO A 30 26.17 4.50 9.70
C PRO A 30 26.07 5.97 10.08
N ARG A 31 27.20 6.58 10.41
CA ARG A 31 27.26 8.00 10.78
C ARG A 31 26.85 8.93 9.64
N VAL A 32 26.99 8.47 8.40
CA VAL A 32 26.61 9.19 7.18
C VAL A 32 25.93 8.24 6.22
N LEU A 33 24.76 8.62 5.76
CA LEU A 33 24.04 7.97 4.65
C LEU A 33 24.21 8.86 3.41
N VAL A 34 24.70 8.28 2.34
CA VAL A 34 24.88 8.98 1.06
C VAL A 34 23.83 8.50 0.08
N TRP A 35 23.09 9.43 -0.50
CA TRP A 35 21.98 9.14 -1.40
C TRP A 35 22.18 9.80 -2.76
N ASP A 36 21.68 9.19 -3.79
CA ASP A 36 21.45 9.86 -5.07
C ASP A 36 20.29 10.85 -4.93
N GLY A 37 20.10 11.71 -5.94
CA GLY A 37 19.03 12.74 -5.99
C GLY A 37 17.61 12.17 -6.06
N GLU A 38 17.27 11.23 -5.17
CA GLU A 38 15.94 10.64 -5.06
C GLU A 38 14.97 11.63 -4.42
N GLY A 39 13.90 11.99 -5.15
CA GLY A 39 12.94 12.99 -4.72
C GLY A 39 12.23 12.68 -3.39
N ALA A 40 12.11 11.41 -3.03
CA ALA A 40 11.57 10.97 -1.74
C ALA A 40 12.48 11.32 -0.55
N VAL A 41 13.79 11.42 -0.77
CA VAL A 41 14.79 11.78 0.24
C VAL A 41 15.02 13.28 0.28
N GLY A 42 15.18 13.89 -0.90
CA GLY A 42 15.48 15.31 -1.04
C GLY A 42 16.02 15.64 -2.42
N ARG A 43 16.39 16.88 -2.59
CA ARG A 43 16.91 17.39 -3.86
C ARG A 43 18.00 18.45 -3.63
N TRP A 44 18.79 18.68 -4.66
CA TRP A 44 19.67 19.84 -4.73
C TRP A 44 18.88 21.08 -5.15
N ARG A 45 18.97 22.14 -4.37
CA ARG A 45 18.37 23.44 -4.68
C ARG A 45 19.35 24.56 -4.30
N SER A 46 19.59 25.47 -5.19
CA SER A 46 20.49 26.64 -4.93
C SER A 46 21.84 26.26 -4.32
N GLY A 47 22.47 25.17 -4.79
CA GLY A 47 23.78 24.72 -4.29
C GLY A 47 23.76 24.00 -2.93
N ARG A 48 22.59 23.69 -2.39
CA ARG A 48 22.42 23.00 -1.11
C ARG A 48 21.54 21.75 -1.28
N SER A 49 21.77 20.74 -0.44
CA SER A 49 20.87 19.61 -0.32
C SER A 49 19.71 19.97 0.62
N GLU A 50 18.48 19.89 0.11
CA GLU A 50 17.25 20.05 0.88
C GLU A 50 16.60 18.69 1.07
N LEU A 51 16.52 18.22 2.31
CA LEU A 51 15.86 16.96 2.65
C LEU A 51 14.36 17.18 2.79
N THR A 52 13.57 16.16 2.41
CA THR A 52 12.13 16.11 2.72
C THR A 52 11.89 16.07 4.22
N ALA A 53 10.71 16.49 4.68
CA ALA A 53 10.36 16.44 6.10
C ALA A 53 10.43 15.00 6.66
N ALA A 54 9.98 14.01 5.87
CA ALA A 54 10.07 12.59 6.23
C ALA A 54 11.52 12.14 6.44
N CYS A 55 12.42 12.50 5.51
CA CYS A 55 13.84 12.18 5.64
C CYS A 55 14.50 12.94 6.80
N GLN A 56 14.10 14.17 7.09
CA GLN A 56 14.60 14.92 8.26
C GLN A 56 14.20 14.24 9.57
N GLY A 57 12.95 13.81 9.71
CA GLY A 57 12.48 13.05 10.87
C GLY A 57 13.24 11.72 11.02
N PHE A 58 13.37 10.97 9.91
CA PHE A 58 14.11 9.71 9.88
C PHE A 58 15.56 9.86 10.33
N ARG A 59 16.33 10.78 9.72
CA ARG A 59 17.72 11.02 10.11
C ARG A 59 17.86 11.52 11.55
N GLY A 60 16.89 12.31 12.02
CA GLY A 60 16.87 12.83 13.39
C GLY A 60 16.72 11.69 14.41
N THR A 61 15.81 10.75 14.17
CA THR A 61 15.63 9.56 15.02
C THR A 61 16.88 8.68 15.03
N LEU A 62 17.53 8.52 13.88
CA LEU A 62 18.75 7.71 13.76
C LEU A 62 20.02 8.40 14.28
N GLY A 63 20.02 9.70 14.47
CA GLY A 63 21.23 10.48 14.82
C GLY A 63 22.27 10.54 13.71
N THR A 64 21.92 10.23 12.47
CA THR A 64 22.83 10.13 11.33
C THR A 64 22.82 11.40 10.47
N LYS A 65 23.87 11.58 9.67
CA LYS A 65 23.92 12.61 8.62
C LYS A 65 23.43 12.02 7.31
N VAL A 66 22.66 12.79 6.53
CA VAL A 66 22.25 12.43 5.18
C VAL A 66 22.91 13.41 4.20
N LEU A 67 23.62 12.88 3.24
CA LEU A 67 24.24 13.62 2.14
C LEU A 67 23.56 13.20 0.84
N ILE A 68 23.15 14.18 0.05
CA ILE A 68 22.64 13.94 -1.31
C ILE A 68 23.81 14.22 -2.26
N CYS A 69 24.10 13.27 -3.15
CA CYS A 69 25.11 13.42 -4.17
C CYS A 69 24.79 14.63 -5.05
N ARG A 70 25.83 15.37 -5.46
CA ARG A 70 25.64 16.44 -6.43
C ARG A 70 25.19 15.87 -7.77
N PRO A 71 24.33 16.58 -8.50
CA PRO A 71 24.04 16.22 -9.87
C PRO A 71 25.33 16.10 -10.70
N ALA A 72 25.45 15.06 -11.51
CA ALA A 72 26.63 14.80 -12.35
C ALA A 72 27.94 14.51 -11.58
N ASP A 73 27.86 13.97 -10.35
CA ASP A 73 29.02 13.43 -9.63
C ASP A 73 29.15 11.92 -9.89
N PRO A 74 30.03 11.48 -10.83
CA PRO A 74 30.13 10.08 -11.20
C PRO A 74 30.82 9.22 -10.14
N GLU A 75 31.63 9.80 -9.26
CA GLU A 75 32.37 9.02 -8.26
C GLU A 75 31.46 8.53 -7.14
N ALA A 76 30.52 9.37 -6.70
CA ALA A 76 29.59 9.03 -5.65
C ALA A 76 28.58 7.93 -6.07
N LYS A 77 28.22 7.86 -7.35
CA LYS A 77 27.29 6.87 -7.93
C LYS A 77 27.93 5.52 -8.25
N GLY A 78 29.18 5.50 -8.60
CA GLY A 78 29.85 4.34 -9.21
C GLY A 78 29.81 3.06 -8.38
N LEU A 79 29.62 3.12 -7.05
CA LEU A 79 29.48 1.94 -6.20
C LEU A 79 28.07 1.34 -6.29
N VAL A 80 27.05 2.19 -6.26
CA VAL A 80 25.63 1.74 -6.31
C VAL A 80 25.30 1.22 -7.69
N GLU A 81 25.73 1.91 -8.75
CA GLU A 81 25.54 1.47 -10.14
C GLU A 81 26.20 0.13 -10.40
N ARG A 82 27.46 -0.06 -9.93
CA ARG A 82 28.13 -1.36 -10.03
C ARG A 82 27.43 -2.47 -9.24
N LEU A 83 26.81 -2.15 -8.11
CA LEU A 83 26.03 -3.13 -7.37
C LEU A 83 24.75 -3.50 -8.12
N HIS A 84 24.04 -2.54 -8.70
CA HIS A 84 22.88 -2.80 -9.54
C HIS A 84 23.23 -3.66 -10.76
N ASP A 85 24.23 -3.28 -11.52
CA ASP A 85 24.78 -4.07 -12.64
C ASP A 85 25.12 -5.52 -12.21
N TYR A 86 25.73 -5.66 -11.03
CA TYR A 86 26.09 -6.97 -10.51
C TYR A 86 24.87 -7.79 -10.12
N LEU A 87 23.83 -7.17 -9.54
CA LEU A 87 22.55 -7.81 -9.26
C LEU A 87 21.87 -8.27 -10.55
N GLU A 88 21.79 -7.41 -11.54
CA GLU A 88 21.15 -7.72 -12.81
C GLU A 88 21.84 -8.88 -13.56
N ARG A 89 23.17 -8.91 -13.55
CA ARG A 89 23.94 -9.92 -14.28
C ARG A 89 24.18 -11.21 -13.51
N SER A 90 24.11 -11.20 -12.18
CA SER A 90 24.54 -12.33 -11.35
C SER A 90 23.48 -12.89 -10.42
N PHE A 91 22.45 -12.11 -10.10
CA PHE A 91 21.35 -12.55 -9.24
C PHE A 91 20.11 -12.93 -10.06
N LEU A 92 19.70 -12.08 -10.99
CA LEU A 92 18.45 -12.29 -11.73
C LEU A 92 18.45 -13.46 -12.72
N PRO A 93 19.53 -13.73 -13.47
CA PRO A 93 19.51 -14.76 -14.51
C PRO A 93 19.21 -16.15 -13.94
N GLY A 94 18.25 -16.85 -14.60
CA GLY A 94 17.88 -18.23 -14.25
C GLY A 94 17.06 -18.39 -12.98
N ARG A 95 16.62 -17.29 -12.34
CA ARG A 95 15.74 -17.35 -11.16
C ARG A 95 14.29 -17.10 -11.52
N THR A 96 13.43 -17.76 -10.78
CA THR A 96 11.97 -17.51 -10.78
C THR A 96 11.56 -17.07 -9.39
N PHE A 97 10.55 -16.19 -9.33
CA PHE A 97 10.06 -15.64 -8.08
C PHE A 97 8.54 -15.82 -8.01
N THR A 98 8.06 -16.32 -6.88
CA THR A 98 6.62 -16.49 -6.64
C THR A 98 5.96 -15.20 -6.16
N GLY A 99 6.76 -14.22 -5.70
CA GLY A 99 6.28 -12.91 -5.25
C GLY A 99 7.41 -12.10 -4.59
N PRO A 100 7.08 -10.90 -4.11
CA PRO A 100 8.07 -9.99 -3.51
C PRO A 100 8.78 -10.57 -2.28
N SER A 101 8.08 -11.32 -1.45
CA SER A 101 8.65 -11.96 -0.26
C SER A 101 9.68 -13.02 -0.62
N ASP A 102 9.37 -13.85 -1.63
CA ASP A 102 10.29 -14.84 -2.17
C ASP A 102 11.50 -14.18 -2.82
N PHE A 103 11.29 -13.10 -3.60
CA PHE A 103 12.38 -12.31 -4.17
C PHE A 103 13.33 -11.82 -3.07
N ASN A 104 12.80 -11.21 -2.02
CA ASN A 104 13.59 -10.67 -0.92
C ASN A 104 14.34 -11.77 -0.14
N ALA A 105 13.72 -12.94 0.05
CA ALA A 105 14.37 -14.08 0.68
C ALA A 105 15.55 -14.59 -0.16
N GLN A 106 15.35 -14.78 -1.47
CA GLN A 106 16.41 -15.20 -2.39
C GLN A 106 17.52 -14.14 -2.50
N LEU A 107 17.18 -12.85 -2.55
CA LEU A 107 18.14 -11.74 -2.59
C LEU A 107 18.99 -11.72 -1.33
N SER A 108 18.38 -11.81 -0.15
CA SER A 108 19.08 -11.82 1.14
C SER A 108 20.06 -13.00 1.23
N GLY A 109 19.63 -14.20 0.87
CA GLY A 109 20.50 -15.38 0.85
C GLY A 109 21.68 -15.23 -0.12
N TRP A 110 21.43 -14.70 -1.32
CA TRP A 110 22.48 -14.46 -2.30
C TRP A 110 23.45 -13.37 -1.85
N LEU A 111 22.99 -12.26 -1.27
CA LEU A 111 23.85 -11.21 -0.71
C LEU A 111 24.68 -11.73 0.46
N GLY A 112 24.14 -12.63 1.28
CA GLY A 112 24.90 -13.34 2.30
C GLY A 112 26.11 -14.05 1.71
N LEU A 113 25.92 -14.84 0.64
CA LEU A 113 26.99 -15.52 -0.07
C LEU A 113 27.97 -14.54 -0.73
N VAL A 114 27.46 -13.44 -1.31
CA VAL A 114 28.31 -12.41 -1.92
C VAL A 114 29.25 -11.77 -0.91
N ASN A 115 28.77 -11.55 0.31
CA ASN A 115 29.53 -10.94 1.39
C ASN A 115 30.65 -11.84 1.95
N THR A 116 30.56 -13.18 1.78
CA THR A 116 31.62 -14.13 2.17
C THR A 116 32.70 -14.32 1.11
N ARG A 117 32.49 -13.80 -0.11
CA ARG A 117 33.47 -13.94 -1.19
C ARG A 117 34.61 -12.94 -1.07
N ARG A 118 35.84 -13.44 -1.16
CA ARG A 118 37.02 -12.59 -1.20
C ARG A 118 36.96 -11.61 -2.37
N ARG A 119 37.12 -10.32 -2.09
CA ARG A 119 37.15 -9.26 -3.11
C ARG A 119 38.61 -8.85 -3.37
N ARG A 120 39.02 -8.87 -4.64
CA ARG A 120 40.38 -8.53 -5.04
C ARG A 120 40.78 -7.12 -4.55
N VAL A 121 39.91 -6.15 -4.65
CA VAL A 121 40.16 -4.75 -4.22
C VAL A 121 40.29 -4.64 -2.70
N LEU A 122 39.55 -5.45 -1.92
CA LEU A 122 39.62 -5.42 -0.45
C LEU A 122 40.72 -6.32 0.12
N GLY A 123 41.22 -7.26 -0.66
CA GLY A 123 42.14 -8.31 -0.20
C GLY A 123 41.54 -9.33 0.77
N CYS A 124 40.28 -9.22 1.13
CA CYS A 124 39.56 -10.07 2.07
C CYS A 124 38.06 -10.17 1.68
N ALA A 125 37.24 -10.92 2.43
CA ALA A 125 35.80 -10.90 2.31
C ALA A 125 35.21 -9.70 3.06
N PRO A 126 34.08 -9.12 2.61
CA PRO A 126 33.36 -8.07 3.37
C PRO A 126 33.03 -8.49 4.81
N THR A 127 32.67 -9.76 5.03
CA THR A 127 32.42 -10.33 6.36
C THR A 127 33.59 -10.23 7.31
N ASP A 128 34.83 -10.22 6.82
CA ASP A 128 36.02 -10.15 7.67
C ASP A 128 36.22 -8.74 8.27
N ARG A 129 35.58 -7.73 7.71
CA ARG A 129 35.74 -6.32 8.12
C ARG A 129 34.51 -5.70 8.76
N ILE A 130 33.32 -6.32 8.59
CA ILE A 130 32.06 -5.71 9.04
C ILE A 130 32.05 -5.44 10.56
N ALA A 131 32.66 -6.29 11.37
CA ALA A 131 32.73 -6.12 12.82
C ALA A 131 33.42 -4.80 13.19
N ALA A 132 34.59 -4.52 12.58
CA ALA A 132 35.32 -3.28 12.81
C ALA A 132 34.59 -2.02 12.32
N ASP A 133 33.77 -2.16 11.27
CA ASP A 133 32.90 -1.07 10.80
C ASP A 133 31.74 -0.82 11.77
N LEU A 134 31.09 -1.89 12.29
CA LEU A 134 29.99 -1.79 13.26
C LEU A 134 30.40 -1.08 14.56
N GLU A 135 31.60 -1.33 15.07
CA GLU A 135 32.15 -0.65 16.25
C GLU A 135 32.24 0.88 16.10
N ARG A 136 32.34 1.37 14.86
CA ARG A 136 32.42 2.81 14.54
C ARG A 136 31.07 3.43 14.19
N MET A 137 30.02 2.62 14.02
CA MET A 137 28.67 3.08 13.74
C MET A 137 27.96 3.57 15.02
N LEU A 138 26.80 4.15 14.85
CA LEU A 138 25.93 4.51 15.95
C LEU A 138 25.07 3.29 16.34
N PRO A 139 24.68 3.16 17.61
CA PRO A 139 23.72 2.13 18.03
C PRO A 139 22.36 2.38 17.37
N LEU A 140 21.56 1.34 17.26
CA LEU A 140 20.15 1.50 16.87
C LEU A 140 19.43 2.38 17.90
N PRO A 141 18.51 3.26 17.46
CA PRO A 141 17.71 4.06 18.37
C PRO A 141 16.78 3.17 19.21
N PRO A 142 16.48 3.56 20.46
CA PRO A 142 15.58 2.78 21.32
C PRO A 142 14.15 2.69 20.79
N VAL A 143 13.76 3.64 19.94
CA VAL A 143 12.47 3.67 19.26
C VAL A 143 12.71 3.70 17.76
N ALA A 144 12.04 2.81 17.03
CA ALA A 144 12.12 2.78 15.58
C ALA A 144 11.65 4.11 14.96
N PRO A 145 12.28 4.60 13.88
CA PRO A 145 11.79 5.77 13.18
C PRO A 145 10.37 5.52 12.64
N ALA A 146 9.55 6.57 12.67
CA ALA A 146 8.23 6.51 12.10
C ALA A 146 8.34 6.41 10.56
N THR A 147 8.15 5.23 10.04
CA THR A 147 8.15 4.92 8.60
C THR A 147 6.84 4.27 8.21
N GLY A 148 6.63 4.12 6.89
CA GLY A 148 5.40 3.54 6.36
C GLY A 148 4.25 4.54 6.27
N TRP A 149 3.16 4.10 5.67
CA TRP A 149 1.98 4.90 5.45
C TRP A 149 1.14 5.04 6.71
N ARG A 150 0.62 6.24 6.94
CA ARG A 150 -0.36 6.49 8.01
C ARG A 150 -1.38 7.50 7.53
N VAL A 151 -2.64 7.14 7.61
CA VAL A 151 -3.76 8.01 7.27
C VAL A 151 -4.92 7.76 8.22
N SER A 152 -5.60 8.84 8.62
CA SER A 152 -6.84 8.76 9.39
C SER A 152 -8.00 9.12 8.47
N THR A 153 -8.96 8.23 8.32
CA THR A 153 -10.11 8.41 7.43
C THR A 153 -11.40 7.94 8.10
N ARG A 154 -12.53 8.41 7.59
CA ARG A 154 -13.83 7.88 7.98
C ARG A 154 -14.15 6.68 7.10
N LEU A 155 -14.44 5.52 7.72
CA LEU A 155 -14.77 4.31 6.96
C LEU A 155 -16.08 4.52 6.18
N ALA A 156 -15.99 4.35 4.87
CA ALA A 156 -17.11 4.51 3.96
C ALA A 156 -18.09 3.32 4.06
N ARG A 157 -19.27 3.44 3.45
CA ARG A 157 -20.32 2.42 3.49
C ARG A 157 -19.94 1.10 2.81
N ASP A 158 -18.97 1.15 1.92
CA ASP A 158 -18.43 -0.04 1.25
C ASP A 158 -17.52 -0.89 2.16
N HIS A 159 -17.18 -0.39 3.35
CA HIS A 159 -16.28 -0.97 4.34
C HIS A 159 -14.87 -1.25 3.84
N TYR A 160 -14.38 -0.46 2.89
CA TYR A 160 -13.01 -0.55 2.39
C TYR A 160 -12.22 0.73 2.68
N VAL A 161 -10.95 0.55 2.98
CA VAL A 161 -9.96 1.64 3.01
C VAL A 161 -9.06 1.53 1.79
N ARG A 162 -8.66 2.69 1.26
CA ARG A 162 -7.87 2.77 0.03
C ARG A 162 -6.44 3.16 0.35
N LEU A 163 -5.51 2.35 -0.13
CA LEU A 163 -4.08 2.59 0.03
C LEU A 163 -3.34 2.17 -1.23
N ASP A 164 -2.50 3.06 -1.75
CA ASP A 164 -1.63 2.83 -2.90
C ASP A 164 -2.35 2.24 -4.13
N GLY A 165 -3.60 2.66 -4.36
CA GLY A 165 -4.44 2.21 -5.46
C GLY A 165 -5.10 0.85 -5.26
N ASN A 166 -5.07 0.31 -4.05
CA ASN A 166 -5.72 -0.94 -3.65
C ASN A 166 -6.80 -0.70 -2.59
N ASP A 167 -7.80 -1.56 -2.57
CA ASP A 167 -8.90 -1.56 -1.62
C ASP A 167 -8.71 -2.69 -0.60
N TYR A 168 -8.77 -2.38 0.69
CA TYR A 168 -8.64 -3.34 1.79
C TYR A 168 -9.89 -3.33 2.65
N SER A 169 -10.51 -4.48 2.87
CA SER A 169 -11.70 -4.59 3.68
C SER A 169 -11.42 -4.33 5.16
N VAL A 170 -12.36 -3.72 5.83
CA VAL A 170 -12.33 -3.43 7.27
C VAL A 170 -13.59 -4.00 7.91
N ASP A 171 -13.55 -4.33 9.20
CA ASP A 171 -14.71 -4.76 9.95
C ASP A 171 -15.88 -3.78 9.74
N PRO A 172 -16.99 -4.20 9.11
CA PRO A 172 -18.09 -3.31 8.80
C PRO A 172 -18.84 -2.76 10.03
N ALA A 173 -18.62 -3.33 11.21
CA ALA A 173 -19.18 -2.81 12.45
C ALA A 173 -18.70 -1.38 12.78
N VAL A 174 -17.59 -0.93 12.17
CA VAL A 174 -17.06 0.43 12.36
C VAL A 174 -17.34 1.37 11.17
N ILE A 175 -18.28 1.01 10.28
CA ILE A 175 -18.73 1.91 9.20
C ILE A 175 -19.17 3.26 9.78
N GLY A 176 -18.72 4.34 9.14
CA GLY A 176 -19.02 5.71 9.57
C GLY A 176 -18.15 6.22 10.71
N ARG A 177 -17.34 5.37 11.35
CA ARG A 177 -16.37 5.78 12.38
C ARG A 177 -15.04 6.19 11.74
N ARG A 178 -14.23 6.88 12.51
CA ARG A 178 -12.85 7.22 12.12
C ARG A 178 -11.96 6.01 12.35
N VAL A 179 -11.22 5.63 11.33
CA VAL A 179 -10.22 4.56 11.39
C VAL A 179 -8.84 5.11 11.09
N GLU A 180 -7.84 4.61 11.80
CA GLU A 180 -6.44 4.89 11.56
C GLU A 180 -5.86 3.72 10.74
N VAL A 181 -5.44 4.03 9.52
CA VAL A 181 -4.85 3.06 8.60
C VAL A 181 -3.35 3.26 8.58
N GLY A 182 -2.61 2.19 8.83
CA GLY A 182 -1.16 2.13 8.71
C GLY A 182 -0.73 1.03 7.77
N ALA A 183 0.35 1.25 7.03
CA ALA A 183 0.98 0.19 6.26
C ALA A 183 2.50 0.24 6.40
N ASP A 184 3.07 -0.92 6.64
CA ASP A 184 4.50 -1.19 6.49
C ASP A 184 4.78 -1.84 5.12
N LEU A 185 5.97 -2.41 4.92
CA LEU A 185 6.33 -3.06 3.66
C LEU A 185 5.52 -4.33 3.37
N HIS A 186 4.91 -4.94 4.39
CA HIS A 186 4.29 -6.27 4.30
C HIS A 186 2.82 -6.30 4.69
N ARG A 187 2.38 -5.38 5.55
CA ARG A 187 1.03 -5.41 6.13
C ARG A 187 0.33 -4.07 6.00
N VAL A 188 -0.99 -4.15 5.81
CA VAL A 188 -1.91 -3.01 5.92
C VAL A 188 -2.83 -3.29 7.10
N ARG A 189 -2.85 -2.39 8.08
CA ARG A 189 -3.65 -2.51 9.30
C ARG A 189 -4.55 -1.32 9.46
N ALA A 190 -5.76 -1.55 9.93
CA ALA A 190 -6.66 -0.48 10.34
C ALA A 190 -7.05 -0.66 11.80
N ALA A 191 -7.07 0.44 12.55
CA ALA A 191 -7.51 0.47 13.93
C ALA A 191 -8.64 1.48 14.12
N CYS A 192 -9.59 1.18 14.99
CA CYS A 192 -10.66 2.08 15.41
C CYS A 192 -10.66 2.13 16.94
N ASP A 193 -10.48 3.33 17.51
CA ASP A 193 -10.35 3.54 18.97
C ASP A 193 -9.35 2.59 19.62
N GLY A 194 -8.19 2.39 19.01
CA GLY A 194 -7.13 1.52 19.49
C GLY A 194 -7.36 0.01 19.26
N ARG A 195 -8.54 -0.40 18.80
CA ARG A 195 -8.84 -1.81 18.44
C ARG A 195 -8.48 -2.07 16.98
N LEU A 196 -7.74 -3.15 16.72
CA LEU A 196 -7.46 -3.62 15.36
C LEU A 196 -8.77 -4.08 14.71
N VAL A 197 -9.09 -3.54 13.54
CA VAL A 197 -10.32 -3.80 12.78
C VAL A 197 -10.03 -4.29 11.35
N ALA A 198 -8.77 -4.32 10.95
CA ALA A 198 -8.28 -4.99 9.74
C ALA A 198 -6.79 -5.27 9.85
N ASP A 199 -6.35 -6.40 9.32
CA ASP A 199 -4.94 -6.76 9.15
C ASP A 199 -4.78 -7.63 7.89
N HIS A 200 -4.24 -7.05 6.83
CA HIS A 200 -4.08 -7.70 5.53
C HIS A 200 -2.61 -7.77 5.13
N GLU A 201 -2.28 -8.75 4.31
CA GLU A 201 -1.04 -8.70 3.56
C GLU A 201 -1.09 -7.56 2.55
N ARG A 202 0.00 -6.77 2.45
CA ARG A 202 0.05 -5.65 1.53
C ARG A 202 0.25 -6.14 0.11
N ALA A 203 -0.71 -5.86 -0.76
CA ALA A 203 -0.58 -6.11 -2.19
C ALA A 203 0.36 -5.07 -2.82
N TRP A 204 1.34 -5.54 -3.59
CA TRP A 204 2.27 -4.67 -4.33
C TRP A 204 1.76 -4.35 -5.73
N ALA A 205 0.95 -5.25 -6.31
CA ALA A 205 0.20 -4.95 -7.52
C ALA A 205 -0.87 -3.91 -7.21
N LYS A 206 -1.16 -3.04 -8.17
CA LYS A 206 -2.21 -2.01 -8.04
C LYS A 206 -3.57 -2.51 -8.52
N HIS A 207 -4.61 -1.80 -8.12
CA HIS A 207 -6.00 -2.07 -8.51
C HIS A 207 -6.50 -3.44 -8.02
N GLN A 208 -6.02 -3.87 -6.85
CA GLN A 208 -6.47 -5.08 -6.21
C GLN A 208 -7.51 -4.77 -5.12
N THR A 209 -8.48 -5.69 -4.96
CA THR A 209 -9.41 -5.68 -3.84
C THR A 209 -9.08 -6.84 -2.92
N ILE A 210 -8.58 -6.52 -1.74
CA ILE A 210 -8.14 -7.48 -0.72
C ILE A 210 -9.22 -7.56 0.35
N SER A 211 -9.91 -8.68 0.42
CA SER A 211 -11.06 -8.89 1.31
C SER A 211 -10.79 -10.02 2.28
N SER A 212 -11.16 -9.82 3.54
CA SER A 212 -11.32 -10.91 4.51
C SER A 212 -12.72 -11.51 4.39
N ASP A 213 -12.81 -12.83 4.37
CA ASP A 213 -14.08 -13.54 4.34
C ASP A 213 -14.96 -13.17 5.53
N GLU A 214 -14.37 -12.94 6.70
CA GLU A 214 -15.06 -12.48 7.92
C GLU A 214 -15.72 -11.11 7.71
N HIS A 215 -15.00 -10.15 7.11
CA HIS A 215 -15.54 -8.83 6.82
C HIS A 215 -16.69 -8.89 5.79
N VAL A 216 -16.54 -9.73 4.77
CA VAL A 216 -17.56 -9.92 3.74
C VAL A 216 -18.83 -10.56 4.34
N ALA A 217 -18.66 -11.57 5.21
CA ALA A 217 -19.79 -12.23 5.89
C ALA A 217 -20.50 -11.25 6.84
N ALA A 218 -19.74 -10.49 7.65
CA ALA A 218 -20.30 -9.49 8.55
C ALA A 218 -21.05 -8.37 7.79
N ALA A 219 -20.50 -7.91 6.66
CA ALA A 219 -21.17 -6.92 5.81
C ALA A 219 -22.48 -7.43 5.22
N ARG A 220 -22.53 -8.71 4.84
CA ARG A 220 -23.78 -9.35 4.36
C ARG A 220 -24.83 -9.41 5.47
N ALA A 221 -24.44 -9.80 6.68
CA ALA A 221 -25.32 -9.86 7.84
C ALA A 221 -25.92 -8.48 8.16
N LEU A 222 -25.08 -7.44 8.26
CA LEU A 222 -25.53 -6.07 8.50
C LEU A 222 -26.48 -5.54 7.42
N ARG A 223 -26.23 -5.86 6.15
CA ARG A 223 -27.15 -5.48 5.06
C ARG A 223 -28.49 -6.19 5.16
N ALA A 224 -28.48 -7.50 5.50
CA ALA A 224 -29.73 -8.26 5.68
C ALA A 224 -30.56 -7.71 6.84
N GLU A 225 -29.93 -7.39 7.97
CA GLU A 225 -30.57 -6.76 9.11
C GLU A 225 -31.17 -5.40 8.72
N HIS A 226 -30.42 -4.55 8.05
CA HIS A 226 -30.87 -3.24 7.62
C HIS A 226 -32.05 -3.33 6.64
N VAL A 227 -32.03 -4.27 5.69
CA VAL A 227 -33.17 -4.52 4.78
C VAL A 227 -34.38 -5.03 5.54
N GLY A 228 -34.20 -5.90 6.55
CA GLY A 228 -35.26 -6.36 7.43
C GLY A 228 -35.93 -5.22 8.21
N LEU A 229 -35.12 -4.25 8.69
CA LEU A 229 -35.62 -3.06 9.39
C LEU A 229 -36.38 -2.08 8.45
N LEU A 230 -35.97 -2.01 7.17
CA LEU A 230 -36.58 -1.11 6.19
C LEU A 230 -37.83 -1.67 5.53
N ARG A 231 -38.08 -2.99 5.63
CA ARG A 231 -39.32 -3.64 5.21
C ARG A 231 -40.14 -4.01 6.44
N PRO A 232 -41.05 -3.16 6.92
CA PRO A 232 -42.11 -3.66 7.73
C PRO A 232 -42.81 -4.71 6.88
N ALA A 233 -42.97 -5.96 7.39
CA ALA A 233 -43.77 -6.95 6.72
C ALA A 233 -45.12 -6.30 6.43
N PRO A 234 -45.58 -6.25 5.19
CA PRO A 234 -46.94 -5.80 4.94
C PRO A 234 -47.85 -6.72 5.77
N PRO A 235 -48.82 -6.14 6.52
CA PRO A 235 -49.78 -6.95 7.22
C PRO A 235 -50.34 -7.92 6.19
N ALA A 236 -50.31 -9.21 6.52
CA ALA A 236 -50.60 -10.31 5.59
C ALA A 236 -52.02 -10.25 4.97
N ASP A 237 -52.83 -9.28 5.38
CA ASP A 237 -54.26 -9.21 5.09
C ASP A 237 -54.69 -8.00 4.23
N GLN A 238 -53.75 -7.20 3.64
CA GLN A 238 -54.14 -5.98 2.92
C GLN A 238 -53.49 -5.75 1.56
N VAL A 239 -52.96 -6.76 0.91
CA VAL A 239 -52.62 -6.62 -0.51
C VAL A 239 -53.85 -6.99 -1.34
N GLU A 240 -54.70 -6.00 -1.59
CA GLU A 240 -55.75 -6.11 -2.57
C GLU A 240 -55.07 -6.27 -3.95
N ILE A 241 -55.13 -7.50 -4.49
CA ILE A 241 -54.62 -7.77 -5.85
C ILE A 241 -55.67 -7.17 -6.81
N ARG A 242 -55.47 -5.92 -7.21
CA ARG A 242 -56.28 -5.26 -8.23
C ARG A 242 -55.91 -5.80 -9.61
N ARG A 243 -56.92 -6.03 -10.43
CA ARG A 243 -56.67 -6.40 -11.83
C ARG A 243 -56.17 -5.19 -12.61
N LEU A 244 -55.37 -5.41 -13.66
CA LEU A 244 -54.92 -4.34 -14.54
C LEU A 244 -56.09 -3.47 -15.05
N SER A 245 -57.21 -4.08 -15.39
CA SER A 245 -58.46 -3.41 -15.80
C SER A 245 -58.96 -2.38 -14.79
N ASP A 246 -58.69 -2.55 -13.50
CA ASP A 246 -59.10 -1.59 -12.45
C ASP A 246 -58.24 -0.32 -12.50
N TYR A 247 -56.99 -0.45 -12.93
CA TYR A 247 -56.11 0.69 -13.16
C TYR A 247 -56.45 1.41 -14.47
N ASP A 248 -56.80 0.64 -15.53
CA ASP A 248 -57.23 1.21 -16.81
C ASP A 248 -58.48 2.06 -16.62
N ALA A 249 -59.47 1.54 -15.84
CA ALA A 249 -60.67 2.26 -15.51
C ALA A 249 -60.43 3.51 -14.63
N ALA A 250 -59.48 3.43 -13.65
CA ALA A 250 -59.14 4.55 -12.78
C ALA A 250 -58.39 5.66 -13.52
N LEU A 251 -57.64 5.30 -14.57
CA LEU A 251 -56.86 6.23 -15.42
C LEU A 251 -57.67 6.71 -16.64
N GLY A 252 -58.90 6.27 -16.81
CA GLY A 252 -59.75 6.63 -17.95
C GLY A 252 -59.27 6.03 -19.28
N LEU A 253 -58.46 4.99 -19.23
CA LEU A 253 -57.96 4.26 -20.37
C LEU A 253 -59.00 3.23 -20.79
N THR A 254 -60.13 3.69 -21.38
CA THR A 254 -61.11 2.80 -21.98
C THR A 254 -60.60 2.38 -23.35
N ASP A 255 -61.10 1.22 -23.83
CA ASP A 255 -60.78 0.67 -25.17
C ASP A 255 -61.02 1.69 -26.32
N GLU A 256 -61.84 2.70 -26.08
CA GLU A 256 -62.13 3.81 -27.00
C GLU A 256 -60.95 4.81 -27.07
N ALA A 257 -60.38 5.18 -25.91
CA ALA A 257 -59.22 6.07 -25.84
C ALA A 257 -57.96 5.42 -26.42
N ALA A 258 -57.81 4.11 -26.30
CA ALA A 258 -56.70 3.36 -26.91
C ALA A 258 -56.81 3.27 -28.43
N ARG A 259 -58.03 3.29 -28.98
CA ARG A 259 -58.26 3.34 -30.44
C ARG A 259 -57.97 4.73 -31.02
N ASP A 260 -58.39 5.78 -30.33
CA ASP A 260 -58.13 7.16 -30.75
C ASP A 260 -56.60 7.47 -30.81
N ILE A 261 -55.84 6.94 -29.85
CA ILE A 261 -54.36 7.10 -29.87
C ILE A 261 -53.74 6.28 -31.02
N ALA A 262 -54.26 5.10 -31.31
CA ALA A 262 -53.77 4.26 -32.41
C ALA A 262 -54.12 4.85 -33.80
N GLU A 263 -55.26 5.50 -33.95
CA GLU A 263 -55.62 6.20 -35.17
C GLU A 263 -54.82 7.50 -35.41
N ASP A 264 -54.53 8.24 -34.34
CA ASP A 264 -53.71 9.46 -34.42
C ASP A 264 -52.24 9.15 -34.75
N MET A 265 -51.72 8.00 -34.26
CA MET A 265 -50.36 7.56 -34.65
C MET A 265 -50.30 6.95 -36.06
N ALA A 266 -51.40 6.44 -36.60
CA ALA A 266 -51.44 5.91 -37.95
C ALA A 266 -51.68 6.98 -39.01
N GLY A 267 -52.25 8.14 -38.64
CA GLY A 267 -52.54 9.26 -39.53
C GLY A 267 -51.38 10.27 -39.75
N GLY A 268 -50.25 10.12 -39.02
CA GLY A 268 -49.13 11.04 -39.03
C GLY A 268 -48.00 10.71 -40.03
N VAL A 269 -48.18 9.75 -40.95
CA VAL A 269 -47.20 9.41 -42.00
C VAL A 269 -47.85 9.52 -43.35
N ALA A 270 -47.92 10.74 -43.88
CA ALA A 270 -48.12 11.03 -45.31
C ALA A 270 -47.26 12.26 -45.68
#